data_8902dc989b294dd50914350c5012d2c3
#
_entry.id   8902dc989b294dd50914350c5012d2c3
#
_cell.length_a   1.000
_cell.length_b   1.000
_cell.length_c   1.000
_cell.angle_alpha   90.00
_cell.angle_beta   90.00
_cell.angle_gamma   90.00
#
_symmetry.space_group_name_H-M   'P 1'
#
loop_
_entity.id
_entity.type
_entity.pdbx_description
1 polymer ?
#
loop_
_entity_poly.entity_id
_entity_poly.type
_entity_poly.pdbx_seq_one_letter_code
_entity_poly.pdbx_strand_id
1 'polypeptide(L)'
;MLGRSNSKDAKAEREILNVNAEKFFTCHVRCSKLYVLEKISREGLVLKDTRITQLLYSAHIGDGCYVKNSTGEKFGYVSYCLNYISYDLRYLTYKRDLFITNGFSCSNYRITCSGYKKNSFGFNFSVRSFGELNKVGAMSKIDVISRLNKFGLIIYYLDDGSYHQKRNFGHLYCNDFTPEEVDSLVEKVYELYPIKKCAIRLDRKKDGREYPYLYIPVSTMKVFKEDVFSFLKRNRLNSLYYKAGLPSQTIENLR
;
A
#
# COMPACT_ATOMS: atom_id res chain seq x y z
N MET A 1 -14.83 35.41 20.25
CA MET A 1 -13.37 35.60 20.04
C MET A 1 -12.72 34.22 20.11
N LEU A 2 -12.45 33.62 18.98
CA LEU A 2 -11.76 32.33 18.94
C LEU A 2 -10.29 32.57 18.63
N GLY A 3 -9.44 32.20 19.60
CA GLY A 3 -8.00 32.41 19.57
C GLY A 3 -7.34 31.72 18.37
N ARG A 4 -6.50 32.46 17.64
CA ARG A 4 -5.57 31.97 16.64
C ARG A 4 -4.53 31.10 17.36
N SER A 5 -4.58 29.78 17.18
CA SER A 5 -3.51 28.88 17.64
C SER A 5 -2.20 29.22 16.92
N ASN A 6 -1.16 29.36 17.71
CA ASN A 6 0.15 29.87 17.33
C ASN A 6 0.81 29.01 16.25
N SER A 7 1.15 29.63 15.11
CA SER A 7 1.94 29.03 14.03
C SER A 7 3.36 28.58 14.45
N LYS A 8 3.83 29.05 15.61
CA LYS A 8 5.13 28.70 16.20
C LYS A 8 5.17 27.28 16.75
N ASP A 9 4.09 26.81 17.39
CA ASP A 9 4.03 25.46 17.97
C ASP A 9 4.00 24.39 16.88
N ALA A 10 3.28 24.61 15.79
CA ALA A 10 3.26 23.72 14.64
C ALA A 10 4.62 23.62 13.91
N LYS A 11 5.45 24.68 13.98
CA LYS A 11 6.80 24.67 13.40
C LYS A 11 7.78 23.90 14.30
N ALA A 12 7.68 24.07 15.63
CA ALA A 12 8.49 23.33 16.59
C ALA A 12 8.19 21.82 16.57
N GLU A 13 6.91 21.42 16.48
CA GLU A 13 6.52 20.02 16.32
C GLU A 13 7.04 19.41 15.02
N ARG A 14 7.07 20.17 13.92
CA ARG A 14 7.66 19.72 12.64
C ARG A 14 9.16 19.48 12.74
N GLU A 15 9.89 20.33 13.47
CA GLU A 15 11.33 20.16 13.68
C GLU A 15 11.64 18.95 14.56
N ILE A 16 10.87 18.72 15.63
CA ILE A 16 11.01 17.55 16.52
C ILE A 16 10.72 16.25 15.77
N LEU A 17 9.68 16.22 14.93
CA LEU A 17 9.35 15.06 14.10
C LEU A 17 10.42 14.77 13.04
N ASN A 18 11.00 15.81 12.41
CA ASN A 18 12.09 15.64 11.45
C ASN A 18 13.38 15.13 12.12
N VAL A 19 13.75 15.65 13.29
CA VAL A 19 14.95 15.20 14.03
C VAL A 19 14.79 13.75 14.49
N ASN A 20 13.62 13.35 14.94
CA ASN A 20 13.35 11.97 15.34
C ASN A 20 13.29 11.02 14.13
N ALA A 21 12.73 11.46 13.00
CA ALA A 21 12.78 10.70 11.76
C ALA A 21 14.22 10.48 11.28
N GLU A 22 15.07 11.50 11.29
CA GLU A 22 16.48 11.39 10.90
C GLU A 22 17.30 10.49 11.83
N LYS A 23 17.09 10.54 13.14
CA LYS A 23 17.79 9.66 14.11
C LYS A 23 17.38 8.18 13.98
N PHE A 24 16.13 7.89 13.69
CA PHE A 24 15.68 6.51 13.40
C PHE A 24 16.29 5.97 12.09
N PHE A 25 16.54 6.84 11.10
CA PHE A 25 17.08 6.46 9.79
C PHE A 25 18.59 6.26 9.78
N THR A 26 19.36 6.95 10.61
CA THR A 26 20.85 6.86 10.58
C THR A 26 21.36 5.50 11.05
N CYS A 27 20.62 4.76 11.84
CA CYS A 27 21.06 3.46 12.37
C CYS A 27 20.89 2.28 11.39
N HIS A 28 19.92 2.36 10.45
CA HIS A 28 19.62 1.25 9.52
C HIS A 28 20.22 1.40 8.12
N VAL A 29 20.62 2.60 7.72
CA VAL A 29 21.08 2.90 6.35
C VAL A 29 22.57 2.59 6.12
N ARG A 30 23.38 2.47 7.17
CA ARG A 30 24.84 2.24 7.01
C ARG A 30 25.23 0.83 6.56
N CYS A 31 24.38 -0.19 6.75
CA CYS A 31 24.72 -1.57 6.38
C CYS A 31 24.37 -1.98 4.94
N SER A 32 23.51 -1.24 4.23
CA SER A 32 23.00 -1.67 2.93
C SER A 32 23.68 -1.02 1.70
N LYS A 33 24.45 0.04 1.88
CA LYS A 33 25.03 0.79 0.74
C LYS A 33 26.17 0.11 0.01
N LEU A 34 26.90 -0.79 0.63
CA LEU A 34 28.07 -1.43 0.01
C LEU A 34 27.74 -2.69 -0.82
N TYR A 35 26.60 -3.34 -0.60
CA TYR A 35 26.27 -4.60 -1.28
C TYR A 35 25.51 -4.44 -2.61
N VAL A 36 24.94 -3.26 -2.87
CA VAL A 36 24.07 -3.02 -4.04
C VAL A 36 24.83 -2.51 -5.26
N LEU A 37 25.99 -1.89 -5.10
CA LEU A 37 26.71 -1.24 -6.19
C LEU A 37 27.52 -2.20 -7.09
N GLU A 38 27.80 -3.40 -6.65
CA GLU A 38 28.64 -4.36 -7.42
C GLU A 38 27.88 -5.24 -8.43
N LYS A 39 26.56 -5.18 -8.52
CA LYS A 39 25.74 -6.08 -9.35
C LYS A 39 24.77 -5.44 -10.34
N ILE A 40 24.95 -4.18 -10.68
CA ILE A 40 24.25 -3.60 -11.83
C ILE A 40 25.06 -3.90 -13.10
N SER A 41 25.05 -5.16 -13.52
CA SER A 41 25.42 -5.49 -14.89
C SER A 41 24.32 -4.98 -15.82
N ARG A 42 24.68 -4.54 -17.01
CA ARG A 42 23.84 -3.95 -18.07
C ARG A 42 22.74 -4.88 -18.64
N GLU A 43 22.54 -6.02 -18.06
CA GLU A 43 21.47 -6.96 -18.37
C GLU A 43 20.26 -6.60 -17.54
N GLY A 44 19.12 -6.42 -18.20
CA GLY A 44 17.88 -5.88 -17.60
C GLY A 44 17.56 -6.50 -16.24
N LEU A 45 17.15 -5.66 -15.31
CA LEU A 45 16.82 -6.01 -13.92
C LEU A 45 15.82 -7.17 -13.89
N VAL A 46 16.32 -8.41 -13.79
CA VAL A 46 15.46 -9.56 -13.52
C VAL A 46 15.06 -9.46 -12.06
N LEU A 47 13.81 -9.12 -11.79
CA LEU A 47 13.27 -9.06 -10.43
C LEU A 47 13.40 -10.46 -9.80
N LYS A 48 14.37 -10.62 -8.90
CA LYS A 48 14.62 -11.88 -8.17
C LYS A 48 13.51 -12.19 -7.15
N ASP A 49 12.82 -11.18 -6.68
CA ASP A 49 11.77 -11.31 -5.66
C ASP A 49 10.40 -11.07 -6.27
N THR A 50 9.61 -12.15 -6.41
CA THR A 50 8.24 -12.08 -6.92
C THR A 50 7.34 -11.17 -6.08
N ARG A 51 7.70 -10.90 -4.81
CA ARG A 51 6.95 -10.00 -3.93
C ARG A 51 6.94 -8.56 -4.44
N ILE A 52 8.04 -8.09 -5.07
CA ILE A 52 8.07 -6.73 -5.62
C ILE A 52 7.10 -6.57 -6.79
N THR A 53 7.00 -7.58 -7.67
CA THR A 53 6.03 -7.57 -8.76
C THR A 53 4.59 -7.54 -8.21
N GLN A 54 4.31 -8.32 -7.19
CA GLN A 54 3.01 -8.35 -6.54
C GLN A 54 2.70 -7.04 -5.79
N LEU A 55 3.70 -6.38 -5.22
CA LEU A 55 3.57 -5.05 -4.63
C LEU A 55 3.23 -3.99 -5.69
N LEU A 56 3.84 -4.08 -6.88
CA LEU A 56 3.49 -3.22 -8.02
C LEU A 56 2.05 -3.46 -8.50
N TYR A 57 1.62 -4.72 -8.58
CA TYR A 57 0.25 -5.07 -8.95
C TYR A 57 -0.76 -4.54 -7.93
N SER A 58 -0.54 -4.79 -6.64
CA SER A 58 -1.43 -4.27 -5.59
C SER A 58 -1.50 -2.75 -5.58
N ALA A 59 -0.38 -2.07 -5.85
CA ALA A 59 -0.35 -0.61 -5.99
C ALA A 59 -1.18 -0.10 -7.16
N HIS A 60 -1.22 -0.83 -8.27
CA HIS A 60 -1.95 -0.42 -9.46
C HIS A 60 -3.47 -0.46 -9.27
N ILE A 61 -3.95 -1.34 -8.40
CA ILE A 61 -5.38 -1.53 -8.12
C ILE A 61 -5.83 -0.94 -6.77
N GLY A 62 -4.90 -0.51 -5.91
CA GLY A 62 -5.16 0.02 -4.56
C GLY A 62 -4.55 1.42 -4.34
N ASP A 63 -3.99 1.65 -3.16
CA ASP A 63 -3.50 2.96 -2.69
C ASP A 63 -2.28 3.53 -3.45
N GLY A 64 -1.72 2.82 -4.41
CA GLY A 64 -0.62 3.32 -5.23
C GLY A 64 -1.13 4.22 -6.36
N CYS A 65 -0.53 5.39 -6.49
CA CYS A 65 -0.84 6.32 -7.57
C CYS A 65 0.25 6.27 -8.64
N TYR A 66 -0.04 5.65 -9.78
CA TYR A 66 0.82 5.66 -10.97
C TYR A 66 0.63 6.97 -11.73
N VAL A 67 1.63 7.83 -11.68
CA VAL A 67 1.65 9.12 -12.38
C VAL A 67 2.51 9.00 -13.62
N LYS A 68 1.92 9.23 -14.78
CA LYS A 68 2.64 9.29 -16.05
C LYS A 68 3.57 10.50 -16.06
N ASN A 69 4.84 10.29 -16.37
CA ASN A 69 5.83 11.35 -16.38
C ASN A 69 5.80 12.11 -17.72
N SER A 70 5.35 13.36 -17.69
CA SER A 70 5.29 14.23 -18.85
C SER A 70 6.66 14.53 -19.48
N THR A 71 7.75 14.45 -18.72
CA THR A 71 9.11 14.66 -19.26
C THR A 71 9.48 13.56 -20.25
N GLY A 72 9.06 12.32 -20.00
CA GLY A 72 9.30 11.20 -20.94
C GLY A 72 8.58 11.38 -22.27
N GLU A 73 7.38 11.98 -22.26
CA GLU A 73 6.61 12.21 -23.50
C GLU A 73 7.34 13.16 -24.47
N LYS A 74 8.07 14.15 -23.94
CA LYS A 74 8.89 15.07 -24.77
C LYS A 74 10.03 14.34 -25.49
N PHE A 75 10.46 13.19 -24.99
CA PHE A 75 11.54 12.38 -25.56
C PHE A 75 11.00 11.09 -26.21
N GLY A 76 9.70 10.97 -26.42
CA GLY A 76 9.08 9.84 -27.13
C GLY A 76 9.01 8.53 -26.33
N TYR A 77 9.14 8.57 -25.00
CA TYR A 77 8.96 7.38 -24.16
C TYR A 77 7.96 7.63 -23.02
N VAL A 78 7.27 6.57 -22.62
CA VAL A 78 6.36 6.61 -21.47
C VAL A 78 7.10 6.12 -20.24
N SER A 79 7.07 6.91 -19.18
CA SER A 79 7.56 6.51 -17.86
C SER A 79 6.53 6.81 -16.77
N TYR A 80 6.54 6.00 -15.73
CA TYR A 80 5.66 6.18 -14.59
C TYR A 80 6.46 6.44 -13.32
N CYS A 81 5.88 7.23 -12.43
CA CYS A 81 6.29 7.37 -11.05
C CYS A 81 5.18 6.79 -10.19
N LEU A 82 5.52 5.92 -9.27
CA LEU A 82 4.56 5.34 -8.32
C LEU A 82 4.67 6.07 -6.98
N ASN A 83 3.56 6.64 -6.53
CA ASN A 83 3.47 7.32 -5.25
C ASN A 83 2.65 6.46 -4.28
N TYR A 84 3.14 6.34 -3.06
CA TYR A 84 2.41 5.75 -1.94
C TYR A 84 2.15 6.77 -0.86
N ILE A 85 0.98 6.66 -0.23
CA ILE A 85 0.63 7.42 0.96
C ILE A 85 0.07 6.46 2.02
N SER A 86 0.44 6.67 3.27
CA SER A 86 -0.14 5.91 4.39
C SER A 86 -0.05 6.72 5.68
N TYR A 87 -0.98 6.48 6.59
CA TYR A 87 -0.93 6.96 7.97
C TYR A 87 -0.06 6.06 8.87
N ASP A 88 0.20 4.83 8.43
CA ASP A 88 1.07 3.89 9.13
C ASP A 88 2.48 3.92 8.52
N LEU A 89 3.38 4.62 9.20
CA LEU A 89 4.77 4.77 8.76
C LEU A 89 5.51 3.43 8.70
N ARG A 90 5.21 2.47 9.60
CA ARG A 90 5.88 1.15 9.59
C ARG A 90 5.50 0.36 8.35
N TYR A 91 4.23 0.36 8.02
CA TYR A 91 3.75 -0.31 6.81
C TYR A 91 4.29 0.37 5.54
N LEU A 92 4.32 1.69 5.54
CA LEU A 92 4.92 2.44 4.44
C LEU A 92 6.43 2.15 4.31
N THR A 93 7.15 2.05 5.44
CA THR A 93 8.57 1.67 5.48
C THR A 93 8.78 0.26 4.93
N TYR A 94 7.94 -0.71 5.33
CA TYR A 94 8.00 -2.07 4.79
C TYR A 94 7.91 -2.08 3.25
N LYS A 95 6.96 -1.34 2.67
CA LYS A 95 6.82 -1.21 1.21
C LYS A 95 8.08 -0.58 0.59
N ARG A 96 8.55 0.52 1.16
CA ARG A 96 9.73 1.24 0.66
C ARG A 96 10.99 0.38 0.70
N ASP A 97 11.23 -0.34 1.79
CA ASP A 97 12.39 -1.22 1.95
C ASP A 97 12.36 -2.35 0.93
N LEU A 98 11.18 -2.91 0.64
CA LEU A 98 11.02 -3.91 -0.40
C LEU A 98 11.41 -3.35 -1.78
N PHE A 99 11.07 -2.11 -2.11
CA PHE A 99 11.52 -1.46 -3.34
C PHE A 99 13.03 -1.25 -3.36
N ILE A 100 13.60 -0.71 -2.29
CA ILE A 100 15.05 -0.41 -2.21
C ILE A 100 15.88 -1.69 -2.32
N THR A 101 15.49 -2.75 -1.62
CA THR A 101 16.21 -4.03 -1.65
C THR A 101 16.15 -4.72 -3.03
N ASN A 102 15.19 -4.34 -3.86
CA ASN A 102 15.07 -4.78 -5.25
C ASN A 102 15.64 -3.77 -6.26
N GLY A 103 16.40 -2.78 -5.81
CA GLY A 103 17.14 -1.85 -6.67
C GLY A 103 16.35 -0.66 -7.21
N PHE A 104 15.12 -0.44 -6.71
CA PHE A 104 14.35 0.74 -7.09
C PHE A 104 14.83 1.99 -6.37
N SER A 105 14.81 3.12 -7.06
CA SER A 105 15.07 4.43 -6.45
C SER A 105 13.81 4.95 -5.76
N CYS A 106 13.92 5.21 -4.47
CA CYS A 106 12.83 5.75 -3.66
C CYS A 106 13.20 7.14 -3.12
N SER A 107 12.23 8.06 -3.12
CA SER A 107 12.42 9.35 -2.46
C SER A 107 12.49 9.20 -0.94
N ASN A 108 12.93 10.24 -0.25
CA ASN A 108 12.71 10.37 1.18
C ASN A 108 11.21 10.51 1.48
N TYR A 109 10.84 10.22 2.72
CA TYR A 109 9.47 10.45 3.17
C TYR A 109 9.14 11.94 3.16
N ARG A 110 7.89 12.24 2.80
CA ARG A 110 7.31 13.56 2.91
C ARG A 110 6.08 13.46 3.79
N ILE A 111 5.88 14.44 4.66
CA ILE A 111 4.65 14.57 5.44
C ILE A 111 3.66 15.33 4.57
N THR A 112 2.45 14.80 4.46
CA THR A 112 1.35 15.46 3.75
C THR A 112 0.17 15.64 4.68
N CYS A 113 -0.47 16.80 4.61
CA CYS A 113 -1.77 17.00 5.23
C CYS A 113 -2.81 16.31 4.36
N SER A 114 -3.40 15.22 4.84
CA SER A 114 -4.43 14.55 4.08
C SER A 114 -5.78 15.21 4.29
N GLY A 115 -6.52 15.42 3.20
CA GLY A 115 -7.85 16.01 3.22
C GLY A 115 -8.94 15.15 3.89
N TYR A 116 -8.67 13.87 4.17
CA TYR A 116 -9.68 12.93 4.65
C TYR A 116 -10.02 13.06 6.15
N LYS A 117 -9.04 13.45 6.97
CA LYS A 117 -9.27 13.77 8.39
C LYS A 117 -8.65 15.12 8.67
N LYS A 118 -9.46 16.12 9.04
CA LYS A 118 -8.94 17.38 9.56
C LYS A 118 -7.92 17.08 10.66
N ASN A 119 -6.68 17.58 10.50
CA ASN A 119 -5.55 17.41 11.42
C ASN A 119 -4.87 16.04 11.45
N SER A 120 -5.00 15.19 10.45
CA SER A 120 -4.18 13.99 10.34
C SER A 120 -3.05 14.18 9.32
N PHE A 121 -1.87 13.71 9.68
CA PHE A 121 -0.70 13.72 8.80
C PHE A 121 -0.54 12.34 8.18
N GLY A 122 -0.40 12.29 6.86
CA GLY A 122 0.03 11.10 6.14
C GLY A 122 1.50 11.18 5.79
N PHE A 123 2.12 10.03 5.60
CA PHE A 123 3.48 9.91 5.08
C PHE A 123 3.39 9.45 3.64
N ASN A 124 4.23 10.01 2.76
CA ASN A 124 4.35 9.53 1.39
C ASN A 124 5.80 9.35 0.96
N PHE A 125 6.02 8.49 -0.01
CA PHE A 125 7.25 8.39 -0.78
C PHE A 125 6.92 8.09 -2.24
N SER A 126 7.86 8.39 -3.12
CA SER A 126 7.76 8.10 -4.54
C SER A 126 8.79 7.07 -4.94
N VAL A 127 8.37 6.11 -5.76
CA VAL A 127 9.25 5.14 -6.43
C VAL A 127 9.47 5.65 -7.83
N ARG A 128 10.73 5.80 -8.21
CA ARG A 128 11.14 6.17 -9.57
C ARG A 128 11.80 5.00 -10.23
N SER A 129 11.64 4.91 -11.53
CA SER A 129 12.38 4.05 -12.42
C SER A 129 11.65 2.84 -12.98
N PHE A 130 11.97 2.43 -13.97
CA PHE A 130 12.53 1.43 -14.87
C PHE A 130 11.46 0.46 -15.39
N GLY A 131 11.88 -0.38 -16.33
CA GLY A 131 11.10 -1.25 -17.14
C GLY A 131 9.89 -1.89 -16.49
N GLU A 132 10.01 -2.47 -15.29
CA GLU A 132 8.91 -3.16 -14.62
C GLU A 132 7.82 -2.21 -14.11
N LEU A 133 8.19 -1.04 -13.54
CA LEU A 133 7.22 -0.03 -13.14
C LEU A 133 6.40 0.47 -14.34
N ASN A 134 7.08 0.70 -15.46
CA ASN A 134 6.44 1.15 -16.69
C ASN A 134 5.55 0.06 -17.30
N LYS A 135 5.99 -1.20 -17.29
CA LYS A 135 5.18 -2.33 -17.76
C LYS A 135 3.89 -2.43 -16.96
N VAL A 136 3.97 -2.43 -15.62
CA VAL A 136 2.79 -2.51 -14.76
C VAL A 136 1.91 -1.28 -14.91
N GLY A 137 2.49 -0.08 -14.94
CA GLY A 137 1.74 1.17 -15.10
C GLY A 137 0.96 1.27 -16.41
N ALA A 138 1.37 0.51 -17.45
CA ALA A 138 0.69 0.44 -18.75
C ALA A 138 -0.34 -0.71 -18.86
N MET A 139 -0.41 -1.61 -17.86
CA MET A 139 -1.37 -2.73 -17.88
C MET A 139 -2.79 -2.26 -17.59
N SER A 140 -3.78 -2.99 -18.09
CA SER A 140 -5.15 -2.86 -17.62
C SER A 140 -5.30 -3.40 -16.18
N LYS A 141 -6.28 -2.90 -15.43
CA LYS A 141 -6.57 -3.45 -14.09
C LYS A 141 -6.94 -4.95 -14.16
N ILE A 142 -7.66 -5.38 -15.19
CA ILE A 142 -8.02 -6.79 -15.40
C ILE A 142 -6.76 -7.66 -15.54
N ASP A 143 -5.79 -7.23 -16.35
CA ASP A 143 -4.52 -7.96 -16.51
C ASP A 143 -3.73 -8.03 -15.20
N VAL A 144 -3.73 -6.95 -14.43
CA VAL A 144 -3.09 -6.90 -13.10
C VAL A 144 -3.79 -7.84 -12.13
N ILE A 145 -5.12 -7.79 -12.05
CA ILE A 145 -5.93 -8.66 -11.19
C ILE A 145 -5.68 -10.13 -11.51
N SER A 146 -5.66 -10.51 -12.80
CA SER A 146 -5.42 -11.90 -13.23
C SER A 146 -4.08 -12.45 -12.73
N ARG A 147 -3.08 -11.60 -12.51
CA ARG A 147 -1.71 -11.94 -12.08
C ARG A 147 -1.47 -11.84 -10.58
N LEU A 148 -2.47 -11.43 -9.80
CA LEU A 148 -2.33 -11.39 -8.35
C LEU A 148 -2.13 -12.81 -7.79
N ASN A 149 -1.25 -12.90 -6.79
CA ASN A 149 -1.17 -14.04 -5.91
C ASN A 149 -1.67 -13.68 -4.49
N LYS A 150 -1.61 -14.62 -3.56
CA LYS A 150 -2.03 -14.37 -2.17
C LYS A 150 -1.31 -13.19 -1.52
N PHE A 151 -0.02 -13.00 -1.79
CA PHE A 151 0.74 -11.86 -1.25
C PHE A 151 0.21 -10.53 -1.80
N GLY A 152 0.01 -10.42 -3.13
CA GLY A 152 -0.54 -9.22 -3.75
C GLY A 152 -1.95 -8.90 -3.25
N LEU A 153 -2.80 -9.91 -3.08
CA LEU A 153 -4.14 -9.75 -2.53
C LEU A 153 -4.11 -9.30 -1.05
N ILE A 154 -3.17 -9.81 -0.24
CA ILE A 154 -2.98 -9.37 1.15
C ILE A 154 -2.57 -7.89 1.18
N ILE A 155 -1.61 -7.46 0.35
CA ILE A 155 -1.21 -6.05 0.29
C ILE A 155 -2.38 -5.17 -0.12
N TYR A 156 -3.12 -5.54 -1.17
CA TYR A 156 -4.31 -4.80 -1.59
C TYR A 156 -5.37 -4.71 -0.46
N TYR A 157 -5.59 -5.80 0.27
CA TYR A 157 -6.50 -5.79 1.42
C TYR A 157 -5.98 -4.91 2.58
N LEU A 158 -4.69 -4.86 2.81
CA LEU A 158 -4.12 -3.97 3.83
C LEU A 158 -4.27 -2.50 3.45
N ASP A 159 -4.27 -2.19 2.17
CA ASP A 159 -4.55 -0.84 1.66
C ASP A 159 -6.05 -0.55 1.75
N ASP A 160 -6.87 -1.22 0.98
CA ASP A 160 -8.27 -0.91 0.72
C ASP A 160 -9.28 -1.86 1.40
N GLY A 161 -8.82 -2.77 2.24
CA GLY A 161 -9.71 -3.70 2.94
C GLY A 161 -10.11 -3.24 4.33
N SER A 162 -11.19 -3.84 4.85
CA SER A 162 -11.60 -3.71 6.24
C SER A 162 -12.18 -5.01 6.79
N TYR A 163 -12.03 -5.21 8.10
CA TYR A 163 -12.58 -6.36 8.81
C TYR A 163 -13.68 -5.93 9.77
N HIS A 164 -14.83 -6.59 9.69
CA HIS A 164 -15.96 -6.34 10.58
C HIS A 164 -15.93 -7.30 11.77
N GLN A 165 -15.35 -6.88 12.89
CA GLN A 165 -15.12 -7.73 14.07
C GLN A 165 -16.37 -8.45 14.59
N LYS A 166 -17.49 -7.74 14.76
CA LYS A 166 -18.72 -8.30 15.33
C LYS A 166 -19.35 -9.41 14.47
N ARG A 167 -19.16 -9.37 13.15
CA ARG A 167 -19.81 -10.29 12.21
C ARG A 167 -18.82 -11.17 11.44
N ASN A 168 -17.53 -11.03 11.70
CA ASN A 168 -16.44 -11.85 11.14
C ASN A 168 -16.36 -11.91 9.61
N PHE A 169 -16.76 -10.85 8.90
CA PHE A 169 -16.62 -10.75 7.45
C PHE A 169 -15.64 -9.63 7.07
N GLY A 170 -15.18 -9.65 5.84
CA GLY A 170 -14.31 -8.61 5.28
C GLY A 170 -14.98 -7.82 4.17
N HIS A 171 -14.47 -6.61 3.95
CA HIS A 171 -14.73 -5.79 2.77
C HIS A 171 -13.44 -5.55 2.03
N LEU A 172 -13.51 -5.43 0.72
CA LEU A 172 -12.44 -4.97 -0.14
C LEU A 172 -13.03 -3.90 -1.06
N TYR A 173 -12.60 -2.67 -0.88
CA TYR A 173 -13.17 -1.53 -1.60
C TYR A 173 -12.63 -1.46 -3.03
N CYS A 174 -13.52 -1.14 -3.97
CA CYS A 174 -13.25 -1.12 -5.41
C CYS A 174 -13.79 0.18 -6.03
N ASN A 175 -13.56 1.31 -5.37
CA ASN A 175 -14.24 2.59 -5.68
C ASN A 175 -14.11 3.03 -7.14
N ASP A 176 -12.96 2.76 -7.76
CA ASP A 176 -12.62 3.20 -9.12
C ASP A 176 -12.63 2.05 -10.15
N PHE A 177 -13.29 0.94 -9.82
CA PHE A 177 -13.34 -0.24 -10.69
C PHE A 177 -14.58 -0.20 -11.57
N THR A 178 -14.43 -0.65 -12.83
CA THR A 178 -15.57 -0.97 -13.69
C THR A 178 -16.25 -2.26 -13.21
N PRO A 179 -17.50 -2.52 -13.60
CA PRO A 179 -18.17 -3.80 -13.27
C PRO A 179 -17.34 -5.02 -13.66
N GLU A 180 -16.71 -5.01 -14.84
CA GLU A 180 -15.89 -6.11 -15.35
C GLU A 180 -14.61 -6.31 -14.50
N GLU A 181 -14.02 -5.22 -14.03
CA GLU A 181 -12.87 -5.26 -13.11
C GLU A 181 -13.26 -5.83 -11.75
N VAL A 182 -14.44 -5.47 -11.24
CA VAL A 182 -14.98 -6.03 -9.99
C VAL A 182 -15.25 -7.51 -10.13
N ASP A 183 -15.89 -7.96 -11.23
CA ASP A 183 -16.13 -9.37 -11.51
C ASP A 183 -14.82 -10.16 -11.61
N SER A 184 -13.83 -9.62 -12.31
CA SER A 184 -12.50 -10.22 -12.40
C SER A 184 -11.85 -10.39 -11.02
N LEU A 185 -12.01 -9.42 -10.12
CA LEU A 185 -11.50 -9.50 -8.75
C LEU A 185 -12.25 -10.53 -7.91
N VAL A 186 -13.58 -10.68 -8.07
CA VAL A 186 -14.37 -11.74 -7.42
C VAL A 186 -13.85 -13.12 -7.79
N GLU A 187 -13.64 -13.36 -9.10
CA GLU A 187 -13.11 -14.64 -9.59
C GLU A 187 -11.69 -14.88 -9.04
N LYS A 188 -10.83 -13.85 -9.03
CA LYS A 188 -9.47 -13.98 -8.52
C LYS A 188 -9.41 -14.27 -7.03
N VAL A 189 -10.26 -13.66 -6.23
CA VAL A 189 -10.37 -13.98 -4.80
C VAL A 189 -10.84 -15.40 -4.60
N TYR A 190 -11.80 -15.86 -5.42
CA TYR A 190 -12.27 -17.25 -5.36
C TYR A 190 -11.21 -18.26 -5.82
N GLU A 191 -10.43 -17.95 -6.85
CA GLU A 191 -9.29 -18.77 -7.28
C GLU A 191 -8.27 -18.97 -6.14
N LEU A 192 -7.93 -17.90 -5.43
CA LEU A 192 -6.94 -17.93 -4.35
C LEU A 192 -7.48 -18.56 -3.05
N TYR A 193 -8.80 -18.43 -2.81
CA TYR A 193 -9.51 -18.91 -1.62
C TYR A 193 -10.83 -19.57 -2.03
N PRO A 194 -10.81 -20.83 -2.53
CA PRO A 194 -11.98 -21.51 -3.13
C PRO A 194 -12.94 -22.08 -2.07
N ILE A 195 -13.40 -21.23 -1.13
CA ILE A 195 -14.31 -21.63 -0.05
C ILE A 195 -15.72 -21.17 -0.36
N LYS A 196 -15.92 -19.85 -0.46
CA LYS A 196 -17.19 -19.23 -0.84
C LYS A 196 -16.91 -17.96 -1.62
N LYS A 197 -17.57 -17.81 -2.76
CA LYS A 197 -17.42 -16.65 -3.64
C LYS A 197 -17.83 -15.36 -2.93
N CYS A 198 -17.09 -14.29 -3.15
CA CYS A 198 -17.42 -12.96 -2.68
C CYS A 198 -18.69 -12.45 -3.35
N ALA A 199 -19.41 -11.55 -2.69
CA ALA A 199 -20.57 -10.86 -3.26
C ALA A 199 -20.22 -9.39 -3.49
N ILE A 200 -20.63 -8.86 -4.63
CA ILE A 200 -20.55 -7.44 -4.93
C ILE A 200 -21.65 -6.72 -4.16
N ARG A 201 -21.33 -5.64 -3.50
CA ARG A 201 -22.27 -4.76 -2.79
C ARG A 201 -21.94 -3.30 -3.07
N LEU A 202 -22.92 -2.42 -2.85
CA LEU A 202 -22.77 -0.99 -3.01
C LEU A 202 -22.79 -0.30 -1.64
N ASP A 203 -21.80 0.55 -1.40
CA ASP A 203 -21.78 1.48 -0.25
C ASP A 203 -22.36 2.81 -0.69
N ARG A 204 -23.55 3.15 -0.17
CA ARG A 204 -24.24 4.41 -0.49
C ARG A 204 -23.78 5.51 0.46
N LYS A 205 -23.23 6.55 -0.09
CA LYS A 205 -22.87 7.76 0.66
C LYS A 205 -24.08 8.69 0.81
N LYS A 206 -23.98 9.59 1.78
CA LYS A 206 -25.05 10.59 2.06
C LYS A 206 -25.35 11.53 0.88
N ASP A 207 -24.38 11.71 -0.02
CA ASP A 207 -24.48 12.52 -1.23
C ASP A 207 -25.09 11.76 -2.43
N GLY A 208 -25.57 10.53 -2.21
CA GLY A 208 -26.19 9.69 -3.22
C GLY A 208 -25.21 8.89 -4.08
N ARG A 209 -23.90 9.10 -3.95
CA ARG A 209 -22.92 8.30 -4.67
C ARG A 209 -22.86 6.87 -4.15
N GLU A 210 -22.72 5.93 -5.07
CA GLU A 210 -22.59 4.50 -4.77
C GLU A 210 -21.19 4.03 -5.16
N TYR A 211 -20.55 3.26 -4.27
CA TYR A 211 -19.22 2.72 -4.48
C TYR A 211 -19.25 1.20 -4.34
N PRO A 212 -18.77 0.45 -5.33
CA PRO A 212 -18.73 -1.00 -5.25
C PRO A 212 -17.68 -1.46 -4.22
N TYR A 213 -18.01 -2.53 -3.53
CA TYR A 213 -17.06 -3.26 -2.70
C TYR A 213 -17.36 -4.76 -2.73
N LEU A 214 -16.33 -5.58 -2.56
CA LEU A 214 -16.49 -7.01 -2.35
C LEU A 214 -16.79 -7.28 -0.88
N TYR A 215 -17.89 -7.96 -0.65
CA TYR A 215 -18.19 -8.60 0.62
C TYR A 215 -17.49 -9.97 0.65
N ILE A 216 -16.49 -10.14 1.51
CA ILE A 216 -15.79 -11.40 1.74
C ILE A 216 -16.56 -12.18 2.80
N PRO A 217 -17.18 -13.33 2.46
CA PRO A 217 -18.00 -14.11 3.39
C PRO A 217 -17.22 -14.61 4.59
N VAL A 218 -17.91 -14.85 5.71
CA VAL A 218 -17.31 -15.31 6.97
C VAL A 218 -16.42 -16.54 6.79
N SER A 219 -16.86 -17.52 6.02
CA SER A 219 -16.10 -18.75 5.75
C SER A 219 -14.80 -18.50 5.00
N THR A 220 -14.81 -17.67 3.98
CA THR A 220 -13.62 -17.27 3.21
C THR A 220 -12.73 -16.36 4.07
N MET A 221 -13.33 -15.41 4.79
CA MET A 221 -12.60 -14.50 5.65
C MET A 221 -11.87 -15.21 6.80
N LYS A 222 -12.41 -16.33 7.29
CA LYS A 222 -11.76 -17.14 8.32
C LYS A 222 -10.35 -17.58 7.91
N VAL A 223 -10.18 -18.07 6.69
CA VAL A 223 -8.87 -18.52 6.17
C VAL A 223 -8.04 -17.34 5.70
N PHE A 224 -8.65 -16.38 5.02
CA PHE A 224 -7.95 -15.20 4.52
C PHE A 224 -7.29 -14.40 5.66
N LYS A 225 -7.99 -14.17 6.77
CA LYS A 225 -7.44 -13.43 7.91
C LYS A 225 -6.25 -14.13 8.60
N GLU A 226 -6.17 -15.46 8.53
CA GLU A 226 -5.02 -16.22 9.04
C GLU A 226 -3.76 -15.94 8.21
N ASP A 227 -3.92 -15.89 6.88
CA ASP A 227 -2.82 -15.49 5.98
C ASP A 227 -2.42 -14.02 6.20
N VAL A 228 -3.40 -13.11 6.35
CA VAL A 228 -3.17 -11.70 6.68
C VAL A 228 -2.43 -11.57 8.03
N PHE A 229 -2.88 -12.26 9.06
CA PHE A 229 -2.25 -12.20 10.38
C PHE A 229 -0.83 -12.76 10.35
N SER A 230 -0.62 -13.89 9.67
CA SER A 230 0.71 -14.50 9.50
C SER A 230 1.68 -13.55 8.80
N PHE A 231 1.19 -12.84 7.78
CA PHE A 231 1.94 -11.80 7.09
C PHE A 231 2.31 -10.64 8.04
N LEU A 232 1.34 -10.10 8.75
CA LEU A 232 1.53 -8.97 9.67
C LEU A 232 2.52 -9.32 10.79
N LYS A 233 2.38 -10.51 11.39
CA LYS A 233 3.27 -11.01 12.44
C LYS A 233 4.71 -11.16 11.96
N ARG A 234 4.91 -11.80 10.81
CA ARG A 234 6.23 -12.01 10.19
C ARG A 234 6.96 -10.70 9.91
N ASN A 235 6.22 -9.68 9.48
CA ASN A 235 6.77 -8.37 9.12
C ASN A 235 6.69 -7.35 10.27
N ARG A 236 6.29 -7.76 11.47
CA ARG A 236 6.18 -6.90 12.67
C ARG A 236 5.28 -5.67 12.48
N LEU A 237 4.19 -5.83 11.71
CA LEU A 237 3.22 -4.77 11.40
C LEU A 237 2.04 -4.79 12.39
N ASN A 238 2.35 -4.70 13.69
CA ASN A 238 1.40 -4.89 14.78
C ASN A 238 0.29 -3.83 14.81
N SER A 239 0.56 -2.62 14.32
CA SER A 239 -0.41 -1.52 14.18
C SER A 239 -1.58 -1.89 13.26
N LEU A 240 -1.38 -2.83 12.33
CA LEU A 240 -2.41 -3.28 11.38
C LEU A 240 -3.15 -4.57 11.83
N TYR A 241 -2.92 -5.07 13.04
CA TYR A 241 -3.58 -6.29 13.52
C TYR A 241 -5.11 -6.20 13.50
N TYR A 242 -5.69 -5.00 13.61
CA TYR A 242 -7.13 -4.78 13.47
C TYR A 242 -7.68 -5.24 12.10
N LYS A 243 -6.87 -5.22 11.04
CA LYS A 243 -7.23 -5.76 9.71
C LYS A 243 -7.46 -7.27 9.72
N ALA A 244 -6.85 -7.98 10.69
CA ALA A 244 -7.06 -9.41 10.94
C ALA A 244 -8.03 -9.66 12.12
N GLY A 245 -8.71 -8.63 12.63
CA GLY A 245 -9.67 -8.75 13.73
C GLY A 245 -9.06 -8.85 15.12
N LEU A 246 -7.81 -8.49 15.27
CA LEU A 246 -7.11 -8.45 16.54
C LEU A 246 -6.92 -7.00 17.00
N PRO A 247 -6.80 -6.74 18.32
CA PRO A 247 -6.49 -5.40 18.79
C PRO A 247 -5.13 -4.94 18.26
N SER A 248 -5.06 -3.69 17.83
CA SER A 248 -3.78 -3.07 17.45
C SER A 248 -2.89 -3.00 18.69
N GLN A 249 -1.68 -3.54 18.59
CA GLN A 249 -0.68 -3.40 19.64
C GLN A 249 0.09 -2.11 19.38
N THR A 250 -0.15 -1.09 20.17
CA THR A 250 0.69 0.10 20.24
C THR A 250 2.02 -0.21 20.95
N ILE A 251 3.08 0.51 20.59
CA ILE A 251 4.45 0.28 21.12
C ILE A 251 4.53 0.43 22.65
N GLU A 252 3.56 1.07 23.26
CA GLU A 252 3.50 1.32 24.71
C GLU A 252 3.40 0.04 25.57
N ASN A 253 2.94 -1.08 24.99
CA ASN A 253 2.80 -2.37 25.69
C ASN A 253 4.04 -3.27 25.56
N LEU A 254 5.17 -2.77 25.06
CA LEU A 254 6.44 -3.49 24.89
C LEU A 254 7.56 -2.97 25.80
N ARG A 255 7.20 -2.25 26.88
CA ARG A 255 8.16 -1.88 27.94
C ARG A 255 8.14 -2.86 29.08
#